data_a554383dd432f611c084f45080ae7d47
#
_entry.id   a554383dd432f611c084f45080ae7d47
#
_cell.length_a   1.000
_cell.length_b   1.000
_cell.length_c   1.000
_cell.angle_alpha   90.00
_cell.angle_beta   90.00
_cell.angle_gamma   90.00
#
_symmetry.space_group_name_H-M   'P 1'
#
loop_
_entity.id
_entity.type
_entity.pdbx_description
1 polymer ?
#
loop_
_entity_poly.entity_id
_entity_poly.type
_entity_poly.pdbx_seq_one_letter_code
_entity_poly.pdbx_strand_id
1 'polypeptide(L)'
;MRTVVTGRVTPDDRRRDPYLELPFEVPEGSTAVEVRYAFDPGSVLDLGLLDPHAGPFPSRRGFRGWSGGARDHVMVTPSRATPGYLPGPLSPGRWHVLLGLAAVAAGGCAYRVEVEVHAGAEPTVVPGLAADAVGAAVEPPASPGRTGPGWYRADLQSHSHHSDARGSLHDLRSAALERGLDVLAVTDHNTVSHHAPLAAMACDRLLWLPGMEVTTYRGHANVWGVAGWVDFRVRSDGDVVTLLEHVHARGGLMSVNHPKRSPGCIGCDWEYAVPAGIDAMEAWQGPWWLRNWESLERYDALLRQGRRLTLVGGSDRHQPAGPDRDPPVLRLGSPTTWLWLEERSQAAVLGALRSGRATVSEAPEGPFLTITVGGAPMGGDGTHDRRTPATATVHGARGERLRWIAAAGVVREVAIDAEAFDDVWTPNVGGPFLRAEVVADAGLAARREALGHAARRAALPLGLDAAEPFREPYRLALGNPVYLR
;
A
#
# COMPACT_ATOMS: atom_id res chain seq x y z
N MET A 1 -21.52 10.31 -30.48
CA MET A 1 -21.00 9.23 -31.36
C MET A 1 -20.91 7.96 -30.53
N ARG A 2 -21.40 6.82 -31.08
CA ARG A 2 -21.36 5.55 -30.34
C ARG A 2 -20.51 4.53 -31.10
N THR A 3 -19.59 3.88 -30.38
CA THR A 3 -18.73 2.80 -30.88
C THR A 3 -18.93 1.56 -30.00
N VAL A 4 -19.06 0.40 -30.64
CA VAL A 4 -19.19 -0.88 -29.94
C VAL A 4 -18.07 -1.77 -30.42
N VAL A 5 -17.26 -2.25 -29.46
CA VAL A 5 -16.17 -3.22 -29.71
C VAL A 5 -16.52 -4.52 -29.02
N THR A 6 -16.52 -5.60 -29.76
CA THR A 6 -16.69 -6.96 -29.23
C THR A 6 -15.50 -7.80 -29.60
N GLY A 7 -15.12 -8.70 -28.72
CA GLY A 7 -13.99 -9.60 -28.97
C GLY A 7 -13.99 -10.77 -28.01
N ARG A 8 -12.94 -11.58 -28.11
CA ARG A 8 -12.70 -12.70 -27.21
C ARG A 8 -11.21 -12.74 -26.86
N VAL A 9 -10.90 -12.89 -25.58
CA VAL A 9 -9.54 -13.11 -25.09
C VAL A 9 -9.40 -14.51 -24.54
N THR A 10 -8.17 -15.01 -24.57
CA THR A 10 -7.78 -16.36 -24.12
C THR A 10 -6.73 -16.27 -23.03
N PRO A 11 -6.47 -17.37 -22.28
CA PRO A 11 -5.33 -17.42 -21.37
C PRO A 11 -3.97 -17.15 -22.04
N ASP A 12 -3.84 -17.47 -23.35
CA ASP A 12 -2.62 -17.19 -24.13
C ASP A 12 -2.45 -15.68 -24.39
N ASP A 13 -3.54 -14.97 -24.66
CA ASP A 13 -3.50 -13.50 -24.82
C ASP A 13 -3.03 -12.86 -23.53
N ARG A 14 -3.57 -13.27 -22.37
CA ARG A 14 -3.13 -12.79 -21.04
C ARG A 14 -1.64 -13.05 -20.80
N ARG A 15 -1.13 -14.25 -21.18
CA ARG A 15 0.31 -14.58 -21.03
C ARG A 15 1.21 -13.75 -21.93
N ARG A 16 0.73 -13.39 -23.11
CA ARG A 16 1.48 -12.58 -24.10
C ARG A 16 1.53 -11.13 -23.66
N ASP A 17 0.41 -10.54 -23.36
CA ASP A 17 0.26 -9.17 -22.82
C ASP A 17 -1.02 -9.11 -21.99
N PRO A 18 -0.93 -8.82 -20.69
CA PRO A 18 -2.11 -8.69 -19.85
C PRO A 18 -2.88 -7.38 -20.06
N TYR A 19 -2.41 -6.49 -20.93
CA TYR A 19 -3.04 -5.20 -21.22
C TYR A 19 -3.48 -5.12 -22.67
N LEU A 20 -4.80 -5.03 -22.90
CA LEU A 20 -5.40 -4.92 -24.21
C LEU A 20 -5.92 -3.50 -24.44
N GLU A 21 -5.40 -2.81 -25.45
CA GLU A 21 -5.81 -1.45 -25.81
C GLU A 21 -6.81 -1.50 -26.97
N LEU A 22 -8.03 -0.99 -26.75
CA LEU A 22 -9.12 -0.94 -27.74
C LEU A 22 -9.31 0.50 -28.22
N PRO A 23 -8.94 0.82 -29.48
CA PRO A 23 -8.98 2.20 -29.97
C PRO A 23 -10.39 2.68 -30.29
N PHE A 24 -10.63 3.99 -30.06
CA PHE A 24 -11.81 4.73 -30.52
C PHE A 24 -11.45 6.20 -30.77
N GLU A 25 -12.30 6.91 -31.53
CA GLU A 25 -12.03 8.32 -31.88
C GLU A 25 -12.87 9.25 -31.00
N VAL A 26 -12.22 10.33 -30.54
CA VAL A 26 -12.85 11.45 -29.84
C VAL A 26 -12.77 12.69 -30.74
N PRO A 27 -13.89 13.19 -31.27
CA PRO A 27 -13.94 14.39 -32.11
C PRO A 27 -13.60 15.66 -31.32
N GLU A 28 -13.22 16.70 -32.04
CA GLU A 28 -13.11 18.05 -31.49
C GLU A 28 -14.47 18.54 -30.95
N GLY A 29 -14.45 19.26 -29.82
CA GLY A 29 -15.67 19.76 -29.19
C GLY A 29 -16.46 18.72 -28.40
N SER A 30 -15.89 17.55 -28.16
CA SER A 30 -16.50 16.54 -27.30
C SER A 30 -16.60 17.02 -25.85
N THR A 31 -17.69 16.68 -25.17
CA THR A 31 -18.00 17.10 -23.79
C THR A 31 -17.98 15.98 -22.78
N ALA A 32 -18.08 14.71 -23.22
CA ALA A 32 -17.88 13.55 -22.37
C ALA A 32 -17.40 12.33 -23.17
N VAL A 33 -16.64 11.46 -22.51
CA VAL A 33 -16.38 10.09 -22.93
C VAL A 33 -16.98 9.17 -21.88
N GLU A 34 -17.94 8.36 -22.27
CA GLU A 34 -18.64 7.41 -21.44
C GLU A 34 -18.33 6.00 -21.93
N VAL A 35 -17.98 5.10 -21.01
CA VAL A 35 -17.61 3.72 -21.31
C VAL A 35 -18.41 2.76 -20.44
N ARG A 36 -19.02 1.75 -21.08
CA ARG A 36 -19.61 0.59 -20.42
C ARG A 36 -18.96 -0.68 -20.96
N TYR A 37 -18.74 -1.65 -20.10
CA TYR A 37 -18.25 -2.94 -20.55
C TYR A 37 -18.94 -4.10 -19.82
N ALA A 38 -18.95 -5.23 -20.49
CA ALA A 38 -19.41 -6.51 -19.96
C ALA A 38 -18.56 -7.64 -20.53
N PHE A 39 -18.45 -8.73 -19.79
CA PHE A 39 -17.66 -9.89 -20.19
C PHE A 39 -18.23 -11.19 -19.61
N ASP A 40 -17.80 -12.34 -20.16
CA ASP A 40 -18.27 -13.65 -19.73
C ASP A 40 -17.93 -13.92 -18.24
N PRO A 41 -18.85 -14.54 -17.47
CA PRO A 41 -18.60 -14.94 -16.09
C PRO A 41 -17.47 -15.96 -16.00
N GLY A 42 -16.80 -16.00 -14.83
CA GLY A 42 -15.65 -16.88 -14.58
C GLY A 42 -14.31 -16.30 -15.05
N SER A 43 -14.32 -15.09 -15.63
CA SER A 43 -13.14 -14.28 -15.91
C SER A 43 -13.18 -13.00 -15.06
N VAL A 44 -12.06 -12.29 -15.00
CA VAL A 44 -11.94 -10.95 -14.41
C VAL A 44 -11.19 -10.06 -15.40
N LEU A 45 -11.88 -9.05 -15.92
CA LEU A 45 -11.29 -8.03 -16.77
C LEU A 45 -11.40 -6.69 -16.06
N ASP A 46 -10.31 -5.93 -16.09
CA ASP A 46 -10.22 -4.60 -15.50
C ASP A 46 -10.43 -3.51 -16.54
N LEU A 47 -10.86 -2.33 -16.10
CA LEU A 47 -11.20 -1.20 -16.96
C LEU A 47 -10.35 0.02 -16.68
N GLY A 48 -9.76 0.57 -17.72
CA GLY A 48 -9.05 1.85 -17.73
C GLY A 48 -9.25 2.64 -19.00
N LEU A 49 -8.70 3.85 -19.03
CA LEU A 49 -8.86 4.78 -20.16
C LEU A 49 -7.56 5.55 -20.39
N LEU A 50 -7.15 5.62 -21.66
CA LEU A 50 -5.98 6.38 -22.12
C LEU A 50 -6.40 7.37 -23.19
N ASP A 51 -5.84 8.58 -23.18
CA ASP A 51 -6.04 9.59 -24.20
C ASP A 51 -4.91 9.59 -25.27
N PRO A 52 -4.98 10.40 -26.34
CA PRO A 52 -4.00 10.40 -27.44
C PRO A 52 -2.55 10.69 -27.02
N HIS A 53 -2.32 11.21 -25.81
CA HIS A 53 -0.96 11.50 -25.31
C HIS A 53 -0.30 10.28 -24.64
N ALA A 54 -1.02 9.17 -24.49
CA ALA A 54 -0.43 7.94 -23.95
C ALA A 54 0.64 7.39 -24.89
N GLY A 55 1.80 7.10 -24.31
CA GLY A 55 2.94 6.53 -25.00
C GLY A 55 3.23 5.10 -24.56
N PRO A 56 4.34 4.50 -25.07
CA PRO A 56 4.82 3.22 -24.59
C PRO A 56 5.22 3.30 -23.11
N PHE A 57 5.30 2.15 -22.47
CA PHE A 57 5.76 2.03 -21.07
C PHE A 57 7.25 2.44 -20.94
N PRO A 58 7.63 3.22 -19.91
CA PRO A 58 6.74 3.90 -18.96
C PRO A 58 6.27 5.26 -19.50
N SER A 59 4.98 5.41 -19.70
CA SER A 59 4.38 6.68 -20.10
C SER A 59 4.28 7.66 -18.94
N ARG A 60 4.38 8.95 -19.22
CA ARG A 60 4.16 10.04 -18.24
C ARG A 60 2.84 10.79 -18.48
N ARG A 61 2.16 10.52 -19.57
CA ARG A 61 1.00 11.27 -20.07
C ARG A 61 -0.07 10.33 -20.58
N GLY A 62 -1.24 10.88 -20.79
CA GLY A 62 -2.34 10.20 -21.46
C GLY A 62 -3.16 9.27 -20.59
N PHE A 63 -2.83 9.12 -19.30
CA PHE A 63 -3.67 8.38 -18.36
C PHE A 63 -4.95 9.18 -18.05
N ARG A 64 -6.11 8.55 -18.21
CA ARG A 64 -7.41 9.15 -17.91
C ARG A 64 -8.19 8.40 -16.83
N GLY A 65 -7.69 7.26 -16.38
CA GLY A 65 -8.25 6.56 -15.23
C GLY A 65 -8.12 5.06 -15.29
N TRP A 66 -8.34 4.47 -14.12
CA TRP A 66 -8.40 3.04 -13.89
C TRP A 66 -9.32 2.73 -12.72
N SER A 67 -10.15 1.72 -12.86
CA SER A 67 -11.04 1.24 -11.81
C SER A 67 -10.90 -0.26 -11.52
N GLY A 68 -9.95 -0.94 -12.18
CA GLY A 68 -9.91 -2.39 -12.07
C GLY A 68 -11.25 -3.01 -12.43
N GLY A 69 -11.63 -4.05 -11.71
CA GLY A 69 -12.95 -4.68 -11.82
C GLY A 69 -14.05 -4.02 -10.96
N ALA A 70 -13.78 -2.89 -10.31
CA ALA A 70 -14.73 -2.27 -9.37
C ALA A 70 -15.91 -1.56 -10.05
N ARG A 71 -15.81 -1.23 -11.36
CA ARG A 71 -16.84 -0.50 -12.11
C ARG A 71 -16.96 -1.02 -13.53
N ASP A 72 -18.20 -1.18 -13.97
CA ASP A 72 -18.56 -1.55 -15.34
C ASP A 72 -19.05 -0.35 -16.19
N HIS A 73 -19.20 0.82 -15.56
CA HIS A 73 -19.68 2.05 -16.16
C HIS A 73 -18.90 3.26 -15.63
N VAL A 74 -18.23 3.98 -16.53
CA VAL A 74 -17.39 5.13 -16.20
C VAL A 74 -17.60 6.29 -17.18
N MET A 75 -17.34 7.51 -16.72
CA MET A 75 -17.45 8.72 -17.52
C MET A 75 -16.34 9.70 -17.15
N VAL A 76 -15.80 10.36 -18.17
CA VAL A 76 -14.85 11.47 -18.04
C VAL A 76 -15.38 12.68 -18.79
N THR A 77 -15.39 13.83 -18.13
CA THR A 77 -15.75 15.14 -18.70
C THR A 77 -14.64 16.15 -18.43
N PRO A 78 -14.67 17.36 -19.00
CA PRO A 78 -13.72 18.41 -18.70
C PRO A 78 -13.66 18.80 -17.21
N SER A 79 -14.81 18.79 -16.51
CA SER A 79 -14.88 19.25 -15.11
C SER A 79 -15.04 18.13 -14.09
N ARG A 80 -15.47 16.93 -14.46
CA ARG A 80 -15.80 15.81 -13.58
C ARG A 80 -15.37 14.48 -14.17
N ALA A 81 -15.20 13.49 -13.30
CA ALA A 81 -15.00 12.11 -13.73
C ALA A 81 -15.53 11.14 -12.67
N THR A 82 -15.85 9.92 -13.07
CA THR A 82 -16.06 8.79 -12.15
C THR A 82 -14.84 8.63 -11.25
N PRO A 83 -14.98 8.38 -9.93
CA PRO A 83 -13.85 8.08 -9.06
C PRO A 83 -12.96 6.98 -9.64
N GLY A 84 -11.64 7.19 -9.62
CA GLY A 84 -10.65 6.37 -10.35
C GLY A 84 -10.21 7.00 -11.66
N TYR A 85 -10.98 7.96 -12.19
CA TYR A 85 -10.71 8.65 -13.45
C TYR A 85 -10.38 10.13 -13.23
N LEU A 86 -9.71 10.74 -14.22
CA LEU A 86 -9.23 12.12 -14.15
C LEU A 86 -10.07 13.02 -15.06
N PRO A 87 -10.72 14.07 -14.53
CA PRO A 87 -11.32 15.10 -15.35
C PRO A 87 -10.26 15.92 -16.07
N GLY A 88 -10.68 16.68 -17.06
CA GLY A 88 -9.81 17.59 -17.81
C GLY A 88 -10.19 17.63 -19.28
N PRO A 89 -9.54 18.50 -20.07
CA PRO A 89 -9.82 18.66 -21.50
C PRO A 89 -9.82 17.31 -22.24
N LEU A 90 -10.80 17.12 -23.11
CA LEU A 90 -10.92 15.92 -23.94
C LEU A 90 -10.18 16.20 -25.26
N SER A 91 -8.91 15.82 -25.30
CA SER A 91 -8.09 16.00 -26.51
C SER A 91 -8.68 15.22 -27.67
N PRO A 92 -8.93 15.86 -28.84
CA PRO A 92 -9.40 15.15 -30.00
C PRO A 92 -8.35 14.16 -30.51
N GLY A 93 -8.82 13.05 -31.10
CA GLY A 93 -7.96 12.00 -31.64
C GLY A 93 -8.25 10.62 -31.11
N ARG A 94 -7.29 9.71 -31.27
CA ARG A 94 -7.43 8.32 -30.91
C ARG A 94 -7.21 8.08 -29.43
N TRP A 95 -8.26 7.69 -28.75
CA TRP A 95 -8.25 7.21 -27.36
C TRP A 95 -8.25 5.68 -27.31
N HIS A 96 -7.97 5.11 -26.16
CA HIS A 96 -8.03 3.67 -25.94
C HIS A 96 -8.78 3.34 -24.65
N VAL A 97 -9.71 2.39 -24.74
CA VAL A 97 -10.14 1.65 -23.56
C VAL A 97 -9.06 0.63 -23.26
N LEU A 98 -8.53 0.66 -22.05
CA LEU A 98 -7.52 -0.27 -21.56
C LEU A 98 -8.21 -1.39 -20.78
N LEU A 99 -8.24 -2.59 -21.32
CA LEU A 99 -8.67 -3.77 -20.58
C LEU A 99 -7.48 -4.48 -19.96
N GLY A 100 -7.55 -4.70 -18.64
CA GLY A 100 -6.61 -5.55 -17.95
C GLY A 100 -7.13 -6.98 -17.86
N LEU A 101 -6.34 -7.95 -18.27
CA LEU A 101 -6.70 -9.37 -18.28
C LEU A 101 -6.31 -10.01 -16.94
N ALA A 102 -7.01 -9.68 -15.85
CA ALA A 102 -6.68 -10.13 -14.50
C ALA A 102 -6.80 -11.65 -14.37
N ALA A 103 -7.90 -12.24 -14.85
CA ALA A 103 -8.07 -13.68 -14.96
C ALA A 103 -8.91 -14.00 -16.19
N VAL A 104 -8.48 -14.98 -16.97
CA VAL A 104 -9.20 -15.46 -18.15
C VAL A 104 -9.50 -16.93 -18.00
N ALA A 105 -10.80 -17.29 -18.09
CA ALA A 105 -11.25 -18.68 -18.01
C ALA A 105 -10.61 -19.55 -19.10
N ALA A 106 -10.41 -20.85 -18.82
CA ALA A 106 -9.77 -21.78 -19.75
C ALA A 106 -10.42 -21.82 -21.16
N GLY A 107 -11.74 -21.63 -21.20
CA GLY A 107 -12.50 -21.55 -22.46
C GLY A 107 -12.41 -20.19 -23.16
N GLY A 108 -11.65 -19.24 -22.62
CA GLY A 108 -11.61 -17.83 -23.07
C GLY A 108 -12.77 -17.01 -22.50
N CYS A 109 -12.75 -15.71 -22.77
CA CYS A 109 -13.70 -14.72 -22.28
C CYS A 109 -14.14 -13.81 -23.42
N ALA A 110 -15.41 -13.84 -23.78
CA ALA A 110 -15.97 -12.82 -24.67
C ALA A 110 -16.19 -11.52 -23.90
N TYR A 111 -15.94 -10.40 -24.55
CA TYR A 111 -16.19 -9.07 -23.99
C TYR A 111 -16.96 -8.18 -24.97
N ARG A 112 -17.64 -7.21 -24.41
CA ARG A 112 -18.31 -6.13 -25.12
C ARG A 112 -18.01 -4.80 -24.43
N VAL A 113 -17.45 -3.86 -25.18
CA VAL A 113 -17.18 -2.50 -24.73
C VAL A 113 -18.01 -1.55 -25.57
N GLU A 114 -18.78 -0.68 -24.91
CA GLU A 114 -19.54 0.39 -25.53
C GLU A 114 -18.93 1.72 -25.11
N VAL A 115 -18.55 2.52 -26.09
CA VAL A 115 -18.07 3.89 -25.90
C VAL A 115 -19.08 4.86 -26.50
N GLU A 116 -19.50 5.83 -25.69
CA GLU A 116 -20.33 6.94 -26.16
C GLU A 116 -19.57 8.26 -25.95
N VAL A 117 -19.34 8.97 -27.06
CA VAL A 117 -18.71 10.30 -27.04
C VAL A 117 -19.82 11.34 -27.23
N HIS A 118 -19.96 12.20 -26.23
CA HIS A 118 -20.99 13.23 -26.17
C HIS A 118 -20.46 14.57 -26.75
N ALA A 119 -21.39 15.37 -27.27
CA ALA A 119 -21.16 16.74 -27.73
C ALA A 119 -22.30 17.65 -27.22
N GLY A 120 -22.09 18.95 -27.20
CA GLY A 120 -23.02 19.92 -26.66
C GLY A 120 -22.81 20.23 -25.19
N ALA A 121 -23.87 20.23 -24.39
CA ALA A 121 -23.74 20.51 -22.95
C ALA A 121 -23.02 19.36 -22.22
N GLU A 122 -22.12 19.72 -21.30
CA GLU A 122 -21.45 18.73 -20.45
C GLU A 122 -22.47 18.01 -19.55
N PRO A 123 -22.46 16.67 -19.48
CA PRO A 123 -23.34 15.91 -18.60
C PRO A 123 -23.19 16.33 -17.13
N THR A 124 -24.31 16.55 -16.46
CA THR A 124 -24.33 16.93 -15.03
C THR A 124 -24.24 15.74 -14.07
N VAL A 125 -24.65 14.57 -14.55
CA VAL A 125 -24.62 13.31 -13.78
C VAL A 125 -23.47 12.46 -14.29
N VAL A 126 -22.55 12.11 -13.37
CA VAL A 126 -21.40 11.24 -13.63
C VAL A 126 -21.51 10.02 -12.71
N PRO A 127 -21.38 8.80 -13.25
CA PRO A 127 -21.49 7.57 -12.47
C PRO A 127 -20.52 7.57 -11.26
N GLY A 128 -21.02 7.19 -10.09
CA GLY A 128 -20.22 7.03 -8.88
C GLY A 128 -19.77 8.31 -8.17
N LEU A 129 -20.04 9.50 -8.73
CA LEU A 129 -19.58 10.77 -8.16
C LEU A 129 -20.32 11.18 -6.86
N ALA A 130 -21.51 10.65 -6.61
CA ALA A 130 -22.32 11.02 -5.45
C ALA A 130 -21.74 10.57 -4.09
N ALA A 131 -20.78 9.66 -4.07
CA ALA A 131 -20.20 9.11 -2.84
C ALA A 131 -19.30 10.10 -2.09
N ASP A 132 -18.68 11.07 -2.77
CA ASP A 132 -17.82 12.09 -2.12
C ASP A 132 -18.60 13.19 -1.41
N ALA A 133 -19.90 13.34 -1.70
CA ALA A 133 -20.73 14.43 -1.19
C ALA A 133 -21.35 14.16 0.19
N VAL A 134 -21.22 12.97 0.77
CA VAL A 134 -22.03 12.50 1.92
C VAL A 134 -21.23 12.25 3.19
N GLY A 135 -20.03 12.75 3.32
CA GLY A 135 -19.33 12.76 4.61
C GLY A 135 -19.73 14.00 5.41
N ALA A 136 -20.48 13.84 6.50
CA ALA A 136 -20.55 14.90 7.51
C ALA A 136 -19.11 15.26 7.90
N ALA A 137 -18.74 16.53 7.76
CA ALA A 137 -17.43 17.01 8.17
C ALA A 137 -17.26 16.72 9.68
N VAL A 138 -16.51 15.69 10.02
CA VAL A 138 -16.05 15.53 11.39
C VAL A 138 -15.09 16.68 11.63
N GLU A 139 -15.50 17.63 12.44
CA GLU A 139 -14.64 18.73 12.88
C GLU A 139 -13.38 18.11 13.50
N PRO A 140 -12.18 18.45 13.03
CA PRO A 140 -10.97 17.98 13.67
C PRO A 140 -10.96 18.44 15.13
N PRO A 141 -10.48 17.62 16.08
CA PRO A 141 -10.36 18.06 17.47
C PRO A 141 -9.53 19.34 17.54
N ALA A 142 -9.89 20.22 18.49
CA ALA A 142 -9.39 21.59 18.60
C ALA A 142 -7.86 21.73 18.86
N SER A 143 -7.16 20.63 19.13
CA SER A 143 -5.70 20.68 19.37
C SER A 143 -4.92 20.58 18.06
N PRO A 144 -3.97 21.48 17.81
CA PRO A 144 -3.09 21.39 16.65
C PRO A 144 -2.26 20.11 16.70
N GLY A 145 -1.97 19.54 15.54
CA GLY A 145 -1.09 18.38 15.43
C GLY A 145 0.34 18.73 15.84
N ARG A 146 1.09 17.73 16.31
CA ARG A 146 2.51 17.87 16.64
C ARG A 146 3.31 18.24 15.39
N THR A 147 4.30 19.14 15.52
CA THR A 147 5.07 19.66 14.38
C THR A 147 6.60 19.54 14.51
N GLY A 148 7.12 19.39 15.74
CA GLY A 148 8.57 19.30 16.01
C GLY A 148 9.16 17.90 15.84
N PRO A 149 10.46 17.71 16.12
CA PRO A 149 11.13 16.42 16.03
C PRO A 149 10.48 15.35 16.90
N GLY A 150 10.35 14.12 16.37
CA GLY A 150 9.79 13.00 17.12
C GLY A 150 9.31 11.85 16.28
N TRP A 151 8.74 10.85 16.94
CA TRP A 151 8.11 9.69 16.32
C TRP A 151 6.65 9.99 15.97
N TYR A 152 6.29 9.75 14.71
CA TYR A 152 4.97 10.01 14.14
C TYR A 152 4.34 8.70 13.66
N ARG A 153 3.04 8.54 13.91
CA ARG A 153 2.25 7.37 13.54
C ARG A 153 1.77 7.50 12.11
N ALA A 154 2.12 6.52 11.27
CA ALA A 154 1.72 6.50 9.87
C ALA A 154 1.00 5.20 9.52
N ASP A 155 0.00 5.29 8.64
CA ASP A 155 -0.43 4.19 7.80
C ASP A 155 0.00 4.49 6.37
N LEU A 156 0.82 3.60 5.80
CA LEU A 156 1.48 3.82 4.51
C LEU A 156 0.79 3.13 3.34
N GLN A 157 -0.32 2.41 3.62
CA GLN A 157 -1.13 1.76 2.59
C GLN A 157 -2.59 1.71 3.01
N SER A 158 -3.43 2.43 2.28
CA SER A 158 -4.87 2.43 2.46
C SER A 158 -5.58 2.78 1.16
N HIS A 159 -6.83 2.33 1.02
CA HIS A 159 -7.61 2.47 -0.21
C HIS A 159 -8.91 3.20 0.03
N SER A 160 -9.38 3.88 -1.02
CA SER A 160 -10.64 4.60 -1.05
C SER A 160 -11.55 4.11 -2.19
N HIS A 161 -12.73 4.68 -2.28
CA HIS A 161 -13.64 4.43 -3.41
C HIS A 161 -13.11 4.97 -4.75
N HIS A 162 -11.94 5.61 -4.79
CA HIS A 162 -11.25 5.93 -6.05
C HIS A 162 -10.63 4.68 -6.71
N SER A 163 -10.43 3.59 -5.96
CA SER A 163 -10.19 2.25 -6.52
C SER A 163 -11.35 1.31 -6.21
N ASP A 164 -11.16 0.29 -5.43
CA ASP A 164 -12.11 -0.77 -5.15
C ASP A 164 -12.58 -0.82 -3.67
N ALA A 165 -12.06 0.08 -2.83
CA ALA A 165 -12.54 0.20 -1.46
C ALA A 165 -13.92 0.84 -1.38
N ARG A 166 -14.61 0.63 -0.27
CA ARG A 166 -15.98 1.12 -0.04
C ARG A 166 -16.04 2.45 0.69
N GLY A 167 -14.93 2.86 1.34
CA GLY A 167 -14.87 4.09 2.12
C GLY A 167 -14.55 5.31 1.25
N SER A 168 -15.14 6.44 1.58
CA SER A 168 -14.78 7.73 1.01
C SER A 168 -13.46 8.26 1.59
N LEU A 169 -12.88 9.29 0.99
CA LEU A 169 -11.74 10.00 1.55
C LEU A 169 -12.07 10.65 2.90
N HIS A 170 -13.33 11.07 3.10
CA HIS A 170 -13.83 11.58 4.39
C HIS A 170 -13.84 10.49 5.47
N ASP A 171 -14.27 9.26 5.12
CA ASP A 171 -14.23 8.12 6.05
C ASP A 171 -12.80 7.79 6.46
N LEU A 172 -11.84 7.78 5.50
CA LEU A 172 -10.42 7.56 5.79
C LEU A 172 -9.86 8.64 6.71
N ARG A 173 -10.17 9.93 6.44
CA ARG A 173 -9.76 11.04 7.31
C ARG A 173 -10.28 10.87 8.73
N SER A 174 -11.57 10.60 8.87
CA SER A 174 -12.21 10.42 10.18
C SER A 174 -11.56 9.27 10.94
N ALA A 175 -11.39 8.11 10.29
CA ALA A 175 -10.73 6.95 10.88
C ALA A 175 -9.29 7.24 11.29
N ALA A 176 -8.51 7.94 10.44
CA ALA A 176 -7.13 8.30 10.75
C ALA A 176 -7.04 9.20 12.00
N LEU A 177 -7.93 10.20 12.11
CA LEU A 177 -7.98 11.10 13.26
C LEU A 177 -8.42 10.37 14.54
N GLU A 178 -9.41 9.48 14.46
CA GLU A 178 -9.86 8.65 15.59
C GLU A 178 -8.75 7.70 16.07
N ARG A 179 -7.96 7.16 15.15
CA ARG A 179 -6.83 6.28 15.46
C ARG A 179 -5.59 7.04 15.92
N GLY A 180 -5.62 8.38 15.92
CA GLY A 180 -4.48 9.21 16.30
C GLY A 180 -3.28 9.08 15.36
N LEU A 181 -3.54 8.83 14.07
CA LEU A 181 -2.50 8.86 13.04
C LEU A 181 -2.08 10.29 12.76
N ASP A 182 -0.79 10.48 12.50
CA ASP A 182 -0.18 11.76 12.13
C ASP A 182 0.02 11.87 10.62
N VAL A 183 0.19 10.72 9.94
CA VAL A 183 0.45 10.60 8.50
C VAL A 183 -0.43 9.50 7.93
N LEU A 184 -1.04 9.76 6.77
CA LEU A 184 -1.79 8.75 6.02
C LEU A 184 -1.42 8.79 4.55
N ALA A 185 -1.00 7.65 3.99
CA ALA A 185 -0.89 7.45 2.57
C ALA A 185 -2.16 6.78 2.04
N VAL A 186 -2.81 7.42 1.07
CA VAL A 186 -3.84 6.78 0.26
C VAL A 186 -3.16 6.29 -1.01
N THR A 187 -3.25 4.99 -1.26
CA THR A 187 -2.51 4.29 -2.32
C THR A 187 -3.45 3.53 -3.25
N ASP A 188 -4.52 4.20 -3.71
CA ASP A 188 -5.51 3.60 -4.60
C ASP A 188 -4.87 2.91 -5.81
N HIS A 189 -5.39 1.75 -6.17
CA HIS A 189 -4.84 0.88 -7.22
C HIS A 189 -4.78 1.59 -8.57
N ASN A 190 -3.56 1.76 -9.10
CA ASN A 190 -3.25 2.24 -10.44
C ASN A 190 -3.83 3.61 -10.82
N THR A 191 -4.36 4.37 -9.85
CA THR A 191 -4.95 5.69 -10.08
C THR A 191 -4.42 6.75 -9.10
N VAL A 192 -4.51 8.00 -9.50
CA VAL A 192 -4.17 9.18 -8.68
C VAL A 192 -5.33 10.17 -8.59
N SER A 193 -6.53 9.72 -8.92
CA SER A 193 -7.72 10.58 -8.95
C SER A 193 -8.11 11.12 -7.55
N HIS A 194 -7.62 10.49 -6.48
CA HIS A 194 -7.76 10.93 -5.09
C HIS A 194 -6.81 12.08 -4.69
N HIS A 195 -5.74 12.37 -5.45
CA HIS A 195 -4.72 13.35 -5.06
C HIS A 195 -5.29 14.77 -4.92
N ALA A 196 -6.07 15.24 -5.90
CA ALA A 196 -6.65 16.59 -5.85
C ALA A 196 -7.70 16.75 -4.74
N PRO A 197 -8.65 15.82 -4.54
CA PRO A 197 -9.54 15.84 -3.39
C PRO A 197 -8.81 15.82 -2.05
N LEU A 198 -7.77 14.99 -1.88
CA LEU A 198 -6.97 14.95 -0.64
C LEU A 198 -6.29 16.28 -0.34
N ALA A 199 -5.73 16.95 -1.35
CA ALA A 199 -5.12 18.26 -1.19
C ALA A 199 -6.13 19.30 -0.69
N ALA A 200 -7.39 19.22 -1.16
CA ALA A 200 -8.47 20.08 -0.70
C ALA A 200 -8.95 19.77 0.72
N MET A 201 -8.66 18.58 1.23
CA MET A 201 -9.03 18.11 2.58
C MET A 201 -7.91 18.29 3.61
N ALA A 202 -6.84 19.02 3.28
CA ALA A 202 -5.70 19.25 4.17
C ALA A 202 -6.15 19.78 5.54
N CYS A 203 -5.53 19.29 6.61
CA CYS A 203 -5.75 19.78 7.97
C CYS A 203 -4.48 19.69 8.82
N ASP A 204 -4.41 20.51 9.88
CA ASP A 204 -3.22 20.61 10.74
C ASP A 204 -2.93 19.34 11.58
N ARG A 205 -3.85 18.39 11.60
CA ARG A 205 -3.74 17.18 12.43
C ARG A 205 -3.23 15.98 11.65
N LEU A 206 -3.50 15.89 10.35
CA LEU A 206 -3.20 14.74 9.51
C LEU A 206 -2.44 15.17 8.25
N LEU A 207 -1.25 14.67 8.08
CA LEU A 207 -0.46 14.84 6.86
C LEU A 207 -0.88 13.76 5.85
N TRP A 208 -1.34 14.19 4.68
CA TRP A 208 -1.52 13.31 3.55
C TRP A 208 -0.21 13.10 2.80
N LEU A 209 0.18 11.83 2.63
CA LEU A 209 1.28 11.45 1.77
C LEU A 209 0.69 10.99 0.42
N PRO A 210 0.91 11.72 -0.69
CA PRO A 210 0.49 11.27 -2.00
C PRO A 210 1.12 9.92 -2.34
N GLY A 211 0.27 8.97 -2.70
CA GLY A 211 0.69 7.61 -3.02
C GLY A 211 -0.15 7.00 -4.14
N MET A 212 0.30 5.90 -4.65
CA MET A 212 -0.41 5.04 -5.59
C MET A 212 0.12 3.62 -5.42
N GLU A 213 -0.75 2.63 -5.35
CA GLU A 213 -0.31 1.25 -5.47
C GLU A 213 -0.28 0.85 -6.93
N VAL A 214 0.93 0.61 -7.44
CA VAL A 214 1.14 -0.06 -8.72
C VAL A 214 0.74 -1.51 -8.56
N THR A 215 -0.44 -1.83 -9.04
CA THR A 215 -1.07 -3.14 -8.96
C THR A 215 -0.93 -3.84 -10.29
N THR A 216 -0.09 -4.85 -10.33
CA THR A 216 0.10 -5.71 -11.49
C THR A 216 -0.53 -7.08 -11.25
N TYR A 217 -0.51 -7.96 -12.24
CA TYR A 217 -1.01 -9.33 -12.08
C TYR A 217 0.05 -10.32 -11.56
N ARG A 218 1.21 -9.82 -11.08
CA ARG A 218 2.33 -10.60 -10.55
C ARG A 218 3.00 -9.94 -9.33
N GLY A 219 2.33 -9.01 -8.67
CA GLY A 219 2.82 -8.32 -7.49
C GLY A 219 2.42 -6.85 -7.44
N HIS A 220 2.40 -6.31 -6.23
CA HIS A 220 2.01 -4.93 -5.96
C HIS A 220 3.18 -4.13 -5.38
N ALA A 221 3.19 -2.83 -5.63
CA ALA A 221 4.21 -1.92 -5.13
C ALA A 221 3.61 -0.55 -4.81
N ASN A 222 3.82 -0.05 -3.60
CA ASN A 222 3.50 1.34 -3.32
C ASN A 222 4.54 2.28 -3.91
N VAL A 223 4.07 3.36 -4.49
CA VAL A 223 4.86 4.51 -4.88
C VAL A 223 4.41 5.70 -4.04
N TRP A 224 5.35 6.34 -3.33
CA TRP A 224 5.07 7.51 -2.50
C TRP A 224 5.83 8.75 -2.98
N GLY A 225 5.22 9.93 -2.82
CA GLY A 225 5.84 11.21 -3.06
C GLY A 225 5.96 11.60 -4.53
N VAL A 226 5.35 10.85 -5.45
CA VAL A 226 5.31 11.19 -6.87
C VAL A 226 4.06 12.00 -7.17
N ALA A 227 4.22 13.21 -7.66
CA ALA A 227 3.11 13.99 -8.19
C ALA A 227 2.62 13.39 -9.52
N GLY A 228 1.32 13.05 -9.57
CA GLY A 228 0.65 12.49 -10.72
C GLY A 228 0.93 11.00 -10.96
N TRP A 229 0.32 10.48 -11.98
CA TRP A 229 0.27 9.07 -12.30
C TRP A 229 1.64 8.45 -12.60
N VAL A 230 1.79 7.17 -12.22
CA VAL A 230 2.90 6.29 -12.55
C VAL A 230 2.36 5.12 -13.38
N ASP A 231 3.00 4.82 -14.50
CA ASP A 231 2.55 3.77 -15.41
C ASP A 231 2.74 2.38 -14.77
N PHE A 232 1.63 1.69 -14.59
CA PHE A 232 1.57 0.38 -13.93
C PHE A 232 1.65 -0.80 -14.91
N ARG A 233 1.73 -0.58 -16.21
CA ARG A 233 1.69 -1.63 -17.25
C ARG A 233 2.99 -2.45 -17.31
N VAL A 234 3.43 -2.91 -16.15
CA VAL A 234 4.62 -3.76 -15.94
C VAL A 234 4.35 -5.17 -16.43
N ARG A 235 5.30 -5.75 -17.18
CA ARG A 235 5.21 -7.10 -17.75
C ARG A 235 6.35 -8.01 -17.36
N SER A 236 7.49 -7.45 -16.96
CA SER A 236 8.74 -8.17 -16.72
C SER A 236 9.53 -7.61 -15.52
N ASP A 237 10.53 -8.35 -15.06
CA ASP A 237 11.49 -7.87 -14.06
C ASP A 237 12.24 -6.62 -14.54
N GLY A 238 12.52 -6.52 -15.85
CA GLY A 238 13.14 -5.34 -16.45
C GLY A 238 12.23 -4.10 -16.36
N ASP A 239 10.92 -4.28 -16.53
CA ASP A 239 9.97 -3.19 -16.37
C ASP A 239 9.87 -2.71 -14.92
N VAL A 240 10.02 -3.63 -13.92
CA VAL A 240 10.07 -3.24 -12.50
C VAL A 240 11.29 -2.35 -12.22
N VAL A 241 12.45 -2.67 -12.80
CA VAL A 241 13.66 -1.84 -12.69
C VAL A 241 13.42 -0.48 -13.33
N THR A 242 12.88 -0.44 -14.55
CA THR A 242 12.54 0.80 -15.26
C THR A 242 11.54 1.65 -14.49
N LEU A 243 10.54 1.01 -13.87
CA LEU A 243 9.56 1.68 -13.01
C LEU A 243 10.23 2.34 -11.80
N LEU A 244 11.11 1.61 -11.10
CA LEU A 244 11.86 2.12 -9.94
C LEU A 244 12.71 3.35 -10.33
N GLU A 245 13.45 3.27 -11.44
CA GLU A 245 14.24 4.39 -11.98
C GLU A 245 13.35 5.60 -12.32
N HIS A 246 12.17 5.33 -12.90
CA HIS A 246 11.20 6.39 -13.23
C HIS A 246 10.64 7.07 -11.96
N VAL A 247 10.35 6.31 -10.90
CA VAL A 247 9.91 6.82 -9.60
C VAL A 247 11.01 7.66 -8.96
N HIS A 248 12.25 7.16 -8.92
CA HIS A 248 13.41 7.87 -8.35
C HIS A 248 13.70 9.17 -9.11
N ALA A 249 13.63 9.17 -10.44
CA ALA A 249 13.81 10.37 -11.25
C ALA A 249 12.78 11.48 -11.00
N ARG A 250 11.67 11.14 -10.33
CA ARG A 250 10.59 12.05 -9.89
C ARG A 250 10.66 12.37 -8.39
N GLY A 251 11.71 11.93 -7.70
CA GLY A 251 11.93 12.16 -6.26
C GLY A 251 11.11 11.25 -5.33
N GLY A 252 10.35 10.31 -5.88
CA GLY A 252 9.54 9.36 -5.12
C GLY A 252 10.33 8.18 -4.55
N LEU A 253 9.63 7.33 -3.82
CA LEU A 253 10.11 6.06 -3.28
C LEU A 253 9.17 4.92 -3.70
N MET A 254 9.71 3.71 -3.78
CA MET A 254 8.95 2.52 -4.12
C MET A 254 9.14 1.42 -3.07
N SER A 255 8.03 0.78 -2.68
CA SER A 255 8.00 -0.36 -1.77
C SER A 255 7.50 -1.60 -2.49
N VAL A 256 8.11 -2.76 -2.24
CA VAL A 256 7.48 -4.04 -2.54
C VAL A 256 6.41 -4.31 -1.48
N ASN A 257 5.15 -4.47 -1.91
CA ASN A 257 4.03 -4.68 -1.00
C ASN A 257 3.81 -6.17 -0.71
N HIS A 258 3.47 -6.47 0.55
CA HIS A 258 3.03 -7.78 1.05
C HIS A 258 3.58 -8.98 0.26
N PRO A 259 4.91 -9.16 0.13
CA PRO A 259 5.53 -10.20 -0.70
C PRO A 259 5.41 -11.59 -0.06
N LYS A 260 4.19 -12.10 0.01
CA LYS A 260 3.77 -13.34 0.65
C LYS A 260 2.72 -14.04 -0.19
N ARG A 261 2.42 -15.29 0.08
CA ARG A 261 1.30 -15.99 -0.56
C ARG A 261 -0.03 -15.41 -0.07
N SER A 262 -0.90 -15.08 -1.02
CA SER A 262 -2.21 -14.47 -0.78
C SER A 262 -3.30 -15.27 -1.49
N PRO A 263 -3.67 -16.46 -0.98
CA PRO A 263 -4.66 -17.32 -1.64
C PRO A 263 -5.99 -16.60 -1.87
N GLY A 264 -6.49 -16.66 -3.10
CA GLY A 264 -7.76 -16.03 -3.49
C GLY A 264 -7.62 -14.57 -3.94
N CYS A 265 -6.45 -13.97 -3.86
CA CYS A 265 -6.18 -12.66 -4.44
C CYS A 265 -5.42 -12.81 -5.77
N ILE A 266 -5.92 -12.19 -6.83
CA ILE A 266 -5.29 -12.22 -8.15
C ILE A 266 -4.15 -11.21 -8.19
N GLY A 267 -2.92 -11.70 -8.43
CA GLY A 267 -1.75 -10.83 -8.60
C GLY A 267 -1.14 -10.28 -7.30
N CYS A 268 -1.66 -10.63 -6.11
CA CYS A 268 -1.12 -10.13 -4.85
C CYS A 268 0.26 -10.73 -4.50
N ASP A 269 0.56 -11.92 -4.97
CA ASP A 269 1.86 -12.57 -4.73
C ASP A 269 2.95 -11.86 -5.52
N TRP A 270 4.02 -11.42 -4.84
CA TRP A 270 5.15 -10.82 -5.53
C TRP A 270 6.00 -11.87 -6.24
N GLU A 271 5.84 -11.96 -7.55
CA GLU A 271 6.51 -12.95 -8.42
C GLU A 271 7.73 -12.36 -9.16
N TYR A 272 7.97 -11.07 -9.10
CA TYR A 272 9.14 -10.44 -9.71
C TYR A 272 10.39 -10.59 -8.85
N ALA A 273 11.56 -10.47 -9.47
CA ALA A 273 12.79 -10.20 -8.74
C ALA A 273 12.65 -8.86 -7.98
N VAL A 274 13.13 -8.82 -6.74
CA VAL A 274 13.18 -7.55 -6.00
C VAL A 274 14.30 -6.70 -6.59
N PRO A 275 14.02 -5.53 -7.20
CA PRO A 275 15.04 -4.75 -7.90
C PRO A 275 16.12 -4.23 -6.94
N ALA A 276 17.34 -4.13 -7.42
CA ALA A 276 18.39 -3.45 -6.67
C ALA A 276 17.99 -1.98 -6.47
N GLY A 277 18.25 -1.45 -5.26
CA GLY A 277 17.91 -0.05 -4.96
C GLY A 277 16.44 0.19 -4.60
N ILE A 278 15.62 -0.87 -4.41
CA ILE A 278 14.28 -0.72 -3.83
C ILE A 278 14.39 -0.02 -2.46
N ASP A 279 13.50 0.92 -2.18
CA ASP A 279 13.58 1.74 -0.98
C ASP A 279 13.00 1.05 0.25
N ALA A 280 11.90 0.33 0.08
CA ALA A 280 11.18 -0.29 1.19
C ALA A 280 10.58 -1.66 0.82
N MET A 281 10.19 -2.41 1.85
CA MET A 281 9.38 -3.62 1.73
C MET A 281 8.34 -3.65 2.84
N GLU A 282 7.11 -3.93 2.46
CA GLU A 282 6.04 -4.13 3.41
C GLU A 282 6.15 -5.53 4.02
N ALA A 283 6.83 -5.61 5.17
CA ALA A 283 6.97 -6.84 5.92
C ALA A 283 5.73 -7.16 6.78
N TRP A 284 4.83 -6.20 6.95
CA TRP A 284 3.61 -6.36 7.72
C TRP A 284 2.42 -5.64 7.06
N GLN A 285 1.51 -6.40 6.45
CA GLN A 285 0.27 -5.91 5.85
C GLN A 285 -0.93 -6.46 6.61
N GLY A 286 -1.81 -5.55 7.12
CA GLY A 286 -2.99 -5.93 7.87
C GLY A 286 -2.70 -6.82 9.09
N PRO A 287 -3.59 -7.72 9.51
CA PRO A 287 -3.36 -8.59 10.65
C PRO A 287 -2.13 -9.49 10.47
N TRP A 288 -1.34 -9.67 11.54
CA TRP A 288 -0.10 -10.48 11.48
C TRP A 288 -0.33 -11.88 10.90
N TRP A 289 -1.44 -12.53 11.20
CA TRP A 289 -1.77 -13.89 10.77
C TRP A 289 -2.07 -14.03 9.26
N LEU A 290 -2.12 -12.92 8.50
CA LEU A 290 -2.17 -12.96 7.03
C LEU A 290 -0.80 -13.29 6.42
N ARG A 291 -0.09 -14.30 6.94
CA ARG A 291 1.20 -14.82 6.45
C ARG A 291 2.32 -13.77 6.42
N ASN A 292 2.26 -12.74 7.26
CA ASN A 292 3.29 -11.69 7.30
C ASN A 292 4.68 -12.22 7.68
N TRP A 293 4.77 -13.41 8.30
CA TRP A 293 6.04 -14.08 8.52
C TRP A 293 6.79 -14.39 7.21
N GLU A 294 6.09 -14.70 6.10
CA GLU A 294 6.72 -14.92 4.79
C GLU A 294 7.34 -13.64 4.23
N SER A 295 6.63 -12.50 4.37
CA SER A 295 7.18 -11.19 4.00
C SER A 295 8.41 -10.83 4.84
N LEU A 296 8.36 -11.06 6.16
CA LEU A 296 9.46 -10.80 7.07
C LEU A 296 10.67 -11.71 6.78
N GLU A 297 10.45 -13.00 6.47
CA GLU A 297 11.52 -13.93 6.09
C GLU A 297 12.21 -13.48 4.78
N ARG A 298 11.42 -13.03 3.80
CA ARG A 298 11.95 -12.48 2.54
C ARG A 298 12.75 -11.20 2.79
N TYR A 299 12.27 -10.31 3.67
CA TYR A 299 13.00 -9.13 4.09
C TYR A 299 14.35 -9.50 4.75
N ASP A 300 14.34 -10.40 5.72
CA ASP A 300 15.56 -10.87 6.39
C ASP A 300 16.55 -11.55 5.43
N ALA A 301 16.05 -12.26 4.42
CA ALA A 301 16.90 -12.86 3.38
C ALA A 301 17.63 -11.78 2.56
N LEU A 302 16.99 -10.66 2.26
CA LEU A 302 17.62 -9.53 1.58
C LEU A 302 18.66 -8.84 2.47
N LEU A 303 18.38 -8.67 3.76
CA LEU A 303 19.36 -8.13 4.71
C LEU A 303 20.60 -9.01 4.82
N ARG A 304 20.45 -10.36 4.83
CA ARG A 304 21.59 -11.31 4.83
C ARG A 304 22.46 -11.18 3.59
N GLN A 305 21.90 -10.77 2.46
CA GLN A 305 22.61 -10.46 1.22
C GLN A 305 23.30 -9.09 1.25
N GLY A 306 23.23 -8.36 2.37
CA GLY A 306 23.80 -7.03 2.50
C GLY A 306 22.97 -5.91 1.86
N ARG A 307 21.72 -6.19 1.47
CA ARG A 307 20.82 -5.18 0.90
C ARG A 307 20.32 -4.25 2.01
N ARG A 308 20.12 -2.99 1.63
CA ARG A 308 19.57 -1.94 2.49
C ARG A 308 18.23 -1.51 1.97
N LEU A 309 17.19 -1.67 2.75
CA LEU A 309 15.83 -1.25 2.46
C LEU A 309 15.06 -1.10 3.78
N THR A 310 14.05 -0.25 3.77
CA THR A 310 13.26 0.04 4.97
C THR A 310 12.12 -0.95 5.12
N LEU A 311 12.03 -1.58 6.29
CA LEU A 311 10.86 -2.36 6.69
C LEU A 311 9.72 -1.40 7.03
N VAL A 312 8.56 -1.61 6.43
CA VAL A 312 7.33 -0.85 6.68
C VAL A 312 6.15 -1.78 6.91
N GLY A 313 5.06 -1.20 7.39
CA GLY A 313 3.75 -1.85 7.47
C GLY A 313 2.64 -0.90 7.06
N GLY A 314 1.53 -1.46 6.60
CA GLY A 314 0.32 -0.74 6.22
C GLY A 314 -0.92 -1.58 6.47
N SER A 315 -2.06 -0.92 6.70
CA SER A 315 -3.31 -1.64 6.98
C SER A 315 -3.89 -2.31 5.74
N ASP A 316 -3.61 -1.78 4.56
CA ASP A 316 -4.22 -2.19 3.29
C ASP A 316 -5.75 -2.21 3.38
N ARG A 317 -6.29 -1.17 4.01
CA ARG A 317 -7.70 -1.14 4.37
C ARG A 317 -8.57 -0.77 3.17
N HIS A 318 -9.62 -1.60 2.94
CA HIS A 318 -10.63 -1.43 1.88
C HIS A 318 -12.05 -1.21 2.43
N GLN A 319 -12.26 -1.35 3.75
CA GLN A 319 -13.59 -1.24 4.36
C GLN A 319 -13.89 0.20 4.73
N PRO A 320 -15.18 0.65 4.71
CA PRO A 320 -15.54 1.93 5.28
C PRO A 320 -15.21 1.93 6.78
N ALA A 321 -14.73 3.08 7.27
CA ALA A 321 -14.44 3.23 8.67
C ALA A 321 -15.71 3.17 9.51
N GLY A 322 -15.62 2.42 10.61
CA GLY A 322 -16.66 2.37 11.63
C GLY A 322 -16.06 1.84 12.92
N PRO A 323 -15.99 2.66 14.00
CA PRO A 323 -15.30 2.27 15.23
C PRO A 323 -15.86 1.01 15.87
N ASP A 324 -17.15 0.73 15.70
CA ASP A 324 -17.85 -0.35 16.39
C ASP A 324 -18.00 -1.65 15.56
N ARG A 325 -17.58 -1.65 14.31
CA ARG A 325 -17.86 -2.77 13.39
C ARG A 325 -16.65 -3.68 13.15
N ASP A 326 -15.42 -3.17 13.27
CA ASP A 326 -14.21 -3.91 12.97
C ASP A 326 -13.37 -4.19 14.22
N PRO A 327 -12.88 -5.43 14.38
CA PRO A 327 -11.87 -5.74 15.38
C PRO A 327 -10.67 -4.80 15.25
N PRO A 328 -9.97 -4.44 16.35
CA PRO A 328 -8.84 -3.51 16.32
C PRO A 328 -7.79 -3.83 15.27
N VAL A 329 -7.50 -5.10 15.03
CA VAL A 329 -6.51 -5.61 14.06
C VAL A 329 -6.89 -5.40 12.59
N LEU A 330 -8.14 -5.04 12.30
CA LEU A 330 -8.64 -4.74 10.95
C LEU A 330 -8.86 -3.24 10.75
N ARG A 331 -8.52 -2.40 11.72
CA ARG A 331 -8.71 -0.95 11.63
C ARG A 331 -7.54 -0.29 10.89
N LEU A 332 -7.81 0.90 10.38
CA LEU A 332 -6.76 1.77 9.84
C LEU A 332 -5.63 1.97 10.86
N GLY A 333 -4.39 1.95 10.42
CA GLY A 333 -3.23 2.00 11.30
C GLY A 333 -2.92 0.67 12.01
N SER A 334 -3.51 -0.45 11.58
CA SER A 334 -3.17 -1.79 12.10
C SER A 334 -2.64 -2.67 10.97
N PRO A 335 -1.28 -2.74 10.82
CA PRO A 335 -0.20 -2.19 11.66
C PRO A 335 0.03 -0.70 11.44
N THR A 336 0.77 -0.08 12.39
CA THR A 336 1.24 1.30 12.31
C THR A 336 2.74 1.33 12.04
N THR A 337 3.16 2.07 11.03
CA THR A 337 4.56 2.43 10.85
C THR A 337 4.85 3.74 11.58
N TRP A 338 5.75 3.69 12.57
CA TRP A 338 6.26 4.86 13.24
C TRP A 338 7.48 5.38 12.49
N LEU A 339 7.49 6.69 12.21
CA LEU A 339 8.55 7.38 11.49
C LEU A 339 9.19 8.45 12.39
N TRP A 340 10.52 8.49 12.45
CA TRP A 340 11.21 9.61 13.07
C TRP A 340 11.27 10.77 12.09
N LEU A 341 10.59 11.86 12.39
CA LEU A 341 10.57 13.07 11.59
C LEU A 341 11.18 14.24 12.36
N GLU A 342 11.96 15.07 11.69
CA GLU A 342 12.43 16.35 12.25
C GLU A 342 11.30 17.40 12.25
N GLU A 343 10.40 17.30 11.29
CA GLU A 343 9.17 18.05 11.15
C GLU A 343 8.09 17.21 10.47
N ARG A 344 6.82 17.55 10.65
CA ARG A 344 5.73 16.83 9.97
C ARG A 344 5.52 17.38 8.56
N SER A 345 6.32 16.90 7.62
CA SER A 345 6.25 17.25 6.20
C SER A 345 6.40 16.00 5.31
N GLN A 346 5.89 16.07 4.07
CA GLN A 346 6.06 14.98 3.10
C GLN A 346 7.55 14.68 2.84
N ALA A 347 8.37 15.71 2.77
CA ALA A 347 9.81 15.57 2.57
C ALA A 347 10.48 14.81 3.74
N ALA A 348 10.10 15.12 4.99
CA ALA A 348 10.61 14.42 6.18
C ALA A 348 10.15 12.96 6.21
N VAL A 349 8.88 12.66 5.82
CA VAL A 349 8.38 11.28 5.69
C VAL A 349 9.22 10.49 4.69
N LEU A 350 9.42 11.02 3.48
CA LEU A 350 10.24 10.38 2.45
C LEU A 350 11.70 10.24 2.92
N GLY A 351 12.23 11.22 3.65
CA GLY A 351 13.57 11.18 4.26
C GLY A 351 13.71 10.05 5.28
N ALA A 352 12.73 9.89 6.18
CA ALA A 352 12.69 8.82 7.18
C ALA A 352 12.60 7.43 6.52
N LEU A 353 11.74 7.28 5.51
CA LEU A 353 11.62 6.04 4.73
C LEU A 353 12.92 5.70 3.98
N ARG A 354 13.56 6.69 3.38
CA ARG A 354 14.84 6.50 2.67
C ARG A 354 15.99 6.12 3.59
N SER A 355 15.98 6.62 4.82
CA SER A 355 17.04 6.40 5.81
C SER A 355 16.78 5.24 6.76
N GLY A 356 15.65 4.52 6.67
CA GLY A 356 15.33 3.43 7.60
C GLY A 356 14.96 3.87 9.01
N ARG A 357 14.66 5.17 9.23
CA ARG A 357 14.25 5.73 10.53
C ARG A 357 12.79 5.40 10.83
N ALA A 358 12.47 4.11 10.87
CA ALA A 358 11.13 3.58 11.03
C ALA A 358 11.09 2.35 11.96
N THR A 359 9.95 2.13 12.59
CA THR A 359 9.61 0.90 13.32
C THR A 359 8.13 0.60 13.13
N VAL A 360 7.73 -0.67 13.17
CA VAL A 360 6.35 -1.09 12.94
C VAL A 360 5.77 -1.68 14.22
N SER A 361 4.56 -1.29 14.56
CA SER A 361 3.78 -1.80 15.69
C SER A 361 2.46 -2.39 15.19
N GLU A 362 1.88 -3.35 15.93
CA GLU A 362 0.58 -3.98 15.57
C GLU A 362 -0.58 -2.97 15.46
N ALA A 363 -0.46 -1.81 16.14
CA ALA A 363 -1.47 -0.75 16.15
C ALA A 363 -0.85 0.57 16.64
N PRO A 364 -1.56 1.72 16.52
CA PRO A 364 -1.06 3.00 17.05
C PRO A 364 -0.84 3.01 18.57
N GLU A 365 -1.58 2.17 19.28
CA GLU A 365 -1.48 1.93 20.74
C GLU A 365 -0.67 0.69 21.10
N GLY A 366 -0.14 -0.02 20.11
CA GLY A 366 0.67 -1.23 20.31
C GLY A 366 2.08 -0.93 20.81
N PRO A 367 2.88 -1.99 21.07
CA PRO A 367 4.24 -1.82 21.58
C PRO A 367 5.10 -0.96 20.66
N PHE A 368 5.84 -0.04 21.25
CA PHE A 368 6.80 0.80 20.56
C PHE A 368 8.21 0.29 20.80
N LEU A 369 8.99 0.09 19.75
CA LEU A 369 10.36 -0.45 19.80
C LEU A 369 11.34 0.46 19.06
N THR A 370 12.46 0.78 19.69
CA THR A 370 13.62 1.38 19.01
C THR A 370 14.89 0.64 19.36
N ILE A 371 15.89 0.70 18.48
CA ILE A 371 17.22 0.14 18.75
C ILE A 371 18.34 1.10 18.35
N THR A 372 19.47 0.98 19.03
CA THR A 372 20.74 1.61 18.66
C THR A 372 21.87 0.61 18.78
N VAL A 373 22.95 0.80 18.00
CA VAL A 373 24.22 0.07 18.12
C VAL A 373 25.34 1.09 18.12
N GLY A 374 26.06 1.22 19.24
CA GLY A 374 27.09 2.24 19.39
C GLY A 374 26.59 3.67 19.22
N GLY A 375 25.31 3.92 19.57
CA GLY A 375 24.63 5.18 19.36
C GLY A 375 24.05 5.40 17.95
N ALA A 376 24.39 4.56 16.97
CA ALA A 376 23.78 4.61 15.64
C ALA A 376 22.33 4.10 15.73
N PRO A 377 21.33 4.90 15.27
CA PRO A 377 19.94 4.49 15.29
C PRO A 377 19.59 3.53 14.15
N MET A 378 18.36 3.00 14.16
CA MET A 378 17.79 2.24 13.06
C MET A 378 18.03 2.93 11.71
N GLY A 379 18.37 2.15 10.67
CA GLY A 379 18.75 2.62 9.35
C GLY A 379 20.19 3.13 9.23
N GLY A 380 20.83 3.45 10.36
CA GLY A 380 22.21 3.93 10.42
C GLY A 380 23.27 2.82 10.37
N ASP A 381 24.54 3.25 10.29
CA ASP A 381 25.71 2.38 10.33
C ASP A 381 26.27 2.32 11.75
N GLY A 382 26.22 1.16 12.37
CA GLY A 382 26.80 0.89 13.67
C GLY A 382 28.18 0.24 13.54
N THR A 383 29.13 0.67 14.35
CA THR A 383 30.40 -0.02 14.46
C THR A 383 30.21 -1.33 15.21
N HIS A 384 30.65 -2.42 14.60
CA HIS A 384 30.61 -3.73 15.24
C HIS A 384 32.00 -4.11 15.75
N ASP A 385 32.28 -3.73 17.00
CA ASP A 385 33.39 -4.32 17.77
C ASP A 385 32.80 -5.03 19.01
N ARG A 386 33.59 -5.92 19.62
CA ARG A 386 33.18 -6.68 20.80
C ARG A 386 32.96 -5.83 22.07
N ARG A 387 33.00 -4.50 21.96
CA ARG A 387 32.86 -3.53 23.06
C ARG A 387 31.68 -2.60 22.85
N THR A 388 31.14 -2.54 21.63
CA THR A 388 30.06 -1.63 21.28
C THR A 388 28.72 -2.15 21.80
N PRO A 389 28.03 -1.42 22.68
CA PRO A 389 26.74 -1.83 23.19
C PRO A 389 25.62 -1.68 22.12
N ALA A 390 24.71 -2.63 22.14
CA ALA A 390 23.41 -2.51 21.49
C ALA A 390 22.35 -2.26 22.57
N THR A 391 21.43 -1.34 22.30
CA THR A 391 20.32 -1.00 23.20
C THR A 391 19.01 -1.14 22.46
N ALA A 392 18.05 -1.85 23.04
CA ALA A 392 16.65 -1.81 22.63
C ALA A 392 15.84 -1.12 23.72
N THR A 393 15.03 -0.15 23.32
CA THR A 393 14.05 0.49 24.19
C THR A 393 12.64 0.07 23.74
N VAL A 394 11.87 -0.47 24.68
CA VAL A 394 10.51 -0.99 24.43
C VAL A 394 9.53 -0.33 25.37
N HIS A 395 8.39 0.09 24.88
CA HIS A 395 7.26 0.59 25.66
C HIS A 395 5.98 -0.21 25.33
N GLY A 396 5.14 -0.47 26.33
CA GLY A 396 3.83 -1.07 26.13
C GLY A 396 3.86 -2.58 25.84
N ALA A 397 4.89 -3.32 26.31
CA ALA A 397 5.04 -4.75 26.03
C ALA A 397 5.34 -5.61 27.28
N ARG A 398 4.94 -5.16 28.46
CA ARG A 398 5.17 -5.92 29.70
C ARG A 398 4.53 -7.32 29.62
N GLY A 399 5.34 -8.35 29.94
CA GLY A 399 4.93 -9.75 29.89
C GLY A 399 5.21 -10.42 28.55
N GLU A 400 5.69 -9.69 27.58
CA GLU A 400 6.05 -10.19 26.25
C GLU A 400 7.58 -10.44 26.15
N ARG A 401 8.09 -10.79 24.97
CA ARG A 401 9.50 -11.10 24.77
C ARG A 401 10.13 -10.21 23.71
N LEU A 402 11.33 -9.70 24.00
CA LEU A 402 12.19 -9.03 23.05
C LEU A 402 13.14 -10.05 22.42
N ARG A 403 13.28 -10.02 21.10
CA ARG A 403 14.24 -10.81 20.33
C ARG A 403 15.18 -9.91 19.54
N TRP A 404 16.46 -10.22 19.60
CA TRP A 404 17.47 -9.66 18.73
C TRP A 404 17.79 -10.61 17.59
N ILE A 405 17.81 -10.07 16.37
CA ILE A 405 17.95 -10.81 15.12
C ILE A 405 19.21 -10.32 14.40
N ALA A 406 20.08 -11.24 14.03
CA ALA A 406 21.23 -11.02 13.16
C ALA A 406 21.17 -11.97 11.95
N ALA A 407 22.23 -12.00 11.13
CA ALA A 407 22.28 -12.89 9.97
C ALA A 407 22.08 -14.39 10.31
N ALA A 408 22.50 -14.81 11.50
CA ALA A 408 22.32 -16.18 12.01
C ALA A 408 20.90 -16.49 12.52
N GLY A 409 19.98 -15.51 12.55
CA GLY A 409 18.64 -15.63 13.13
C GLY A 409 18.57 -14.97 14.51
N VAL A 410 17.79 -15.55 15.44
CA VAL A 410 17.66 -15.05 16.83
C VAL A 410 18.97 -15.26 17.57
N VAL A 411 19.57 -14.17 18.03
CA VAL A 411 20.86 -14.19 18.74
C VAL A 411 20.74 -13.91 20.25
N ARG A 412 19.61 -13.32 20.66
CA ARG A 412 19.28 -13.05 22.05
C ARG A 412 17.77 -12.95 22.20
N GLU A 413 17.24 -13.48 23.30
CA GLU A 413 15.84 -13.35 23.69
C GLU A 413 15.77 -13.05 25.18
N VAL A 414 14.95 -12.05 25.57
CA VAL A 414 14.75 -11.63 26.96
C VAL A 414 13.25 -11.38 27.23
N ALA A 415 12.83 -11.63 28.48
CA ALA A 415 11.50 -11.27 28.92
C ALA A 415 11.43 -9.77 29.20
N ILE A 416 10.31 -9.15 28.84
CA ILE A 416 10.02 -7.73 29.10
C ILE A 416 9.21 -7.69 30.41
N ASP A 417 9.80 -7.23 31.49
CA ASP A 417 9.24 -7.24 32.84
C ASP A 417 8.64 -5.88 33.29
N ALA A 418 8.85 -4.83 32.51
CA ALA A 418 8.40 -3.48 32.80
C ALA A 418 7.66 -2.84 31.63
N GLU A 419 6.85 -1.81 31.90
CA GLU A 419 6.12 -1.02 30.88
C GLU A 419 7.07 -0.19 30.00
N ALA A 420 8.11 0.37 30.59
CA ALA A 420 9.27 0.94 29.90
C ALA A 420 10.46 0.03 30.20
N PHE A 421 11.04 -0.56 29.18
CA PHE A 421 12.06 -1.59 29.30
C PHE A 421 13.22 -1.32 28.37
N ASP A 422 14.42 -1.37 28.92
CA ASP A 422 15.67 -1.27 28.16
C ASP A 422 16.47 -2.57 28.30
N ASP A 423 16.88 -3.15 27.16
CA ASP A 423 17.84 -4.23 27.09
C ASP A 423 19.15 -3.72 26.52
N VAL A 424 20.19 -3.72 27.35
CA VAL A 424 21.53 -3.28 26.95
C VAL A 424 22.48 -4.47 26.99
N TRP A 425 23.14 -4.76 25.90
CA TRP A 425 24.11 -5.85 25.81
C TRP A 425 25.18 -5.56 24.76
N THR A 426 26.27 -6.30 24.82
CA THR A 426 27.33 -6.19 23.81
C THR A 426 27.24 -7.40 22.89
N PRO A 427 26.75 -7.21 21.64
CA PRO A 427 26.61 -8.30 20.69
C PRO A 427 27.96 -8.85 20.23
N ASN A 428 28.08 -10.18 20.19
CA ASN A 428 29.17 -10.87 19.52
C ASN A 428 28.56 -11.65 18.35
N VAL A 429 28.10 -10.93 17.34
CA VAL A 429 27.37 -11.48 16.20
C VAL A 429 28.10 -11.16 14.91
N GLY A 430 28.04 -12.04 13.94
CA GLY A 430 28.52 -11.77 12.58
C GLY A 430 27.35 -11.35 11.67
N GLY A 431 27.69 -10.68 10.56
CA GLY A 431 26.75 -10.35 9.51
C GLY A 431 26.53 -8.85 9.33
N PRO A 432 25.74 -8.46 8.32
CA PRO A 432 25.65 -7.06 7.89
C PRO A 432 24.63 -6.24 8.70
N PHE A 433 23.89 -6.83 9.65
CA PHE A 433 22.85 -6.12 10.38
C PHE A 433 22.56 -6.70 11.77
N LEU A 434 21.98 -5.85 12.61
CA LEU A 434 21.30 -6.22 13.85
C LEU A 434 19.95 -5.51 13.90
N ARG A 435 18.85 -6.23 14.14
CA ARG A 435 17.52 -5.70 14.36
C ARG A 435 16.88 -6.34 15.59
N ALA A 436 15.75 -5.78 16.04
CA ALA A 436 15.00 -6.40 17.11
C ALA A 436 13.51 -6.50 16.77
N GLU A 437 12.80 -7.38 17.49
CA GLU A 437 11.35 -7.56 17.38
C GLU A 437 10.76 -7.87 18.75
N VAL A 438 9.51 -7.48 18.96
CA VAL A 438 8.71 -7.90 20.12
C VAL A 438 7.75 -8.99 19.68
N VAL A 439 7.73 -10.11 20.41
CA VAL A 439 6.84 -11.25 20.15
C VAL A 439 5.95 -11.51 21.34
N ALA A 440 4.72 -11.97 21.06
CA ALA A 440 3.73 -12.29 22.08
C ALA A 440 4.15 -13.53 22.88
N ASP A 441 3.97 -13.45 24.20
CA ASP A 441 4.16 -14.54 25.17
C ASP A 441 2.93 -14.64 26.10
N ALA A 442 2.83 -13.78 27.10
CA ALA A 442 1.78 -13.83 28.11
C ALA A 442 0.35 -13.65 27.53
N GLY A 443 0.17 -12.79 26.53
CA GLY A 443 -1.12 -12.49 25.91
C GLY A 443 -1.51 -13.39 24.73
N LEU A 444 -0.71 -14.41 24.38
CA LEU A 444 -0.87 -15.16 23.14
C LEU A 444 -2.21 -15.91 23.05
N ALA A 445 -2.67 -16.53 24.14
CA ALA A 445 -3.93 -17.28 24.15
C ALA A 445 -5.14 -16.37 23.88
N ALA A 446 -5.22 -15.24 24.58
CA ALA A 446 -6.31 -14.27 24.40
C ALA A 446 -6.30 -13.65 22.97
N ARG A 447 -5.10 -13.38 22.44
CA ARG A 447 -4.96 -12.89 21.05
C ARG A 447 -5.42 -13.93 20.03
N ARG A 448 -5.08 -15.20 20.21
CA ARG A 448 -5.57 -16.30 19.36
C ARG A 448 -7.09 -16.37 19.32
N GLU A 449 -7.73 -16.25 20.47
CA GLU A 449 -9.19 -16.25 20.57
C GLU A 449 -9.80 -15.02 19.87
N ALA A 450 -9.30 -13.83 20.17
CA ALA A 450 -9.73 -12.57 19.53
C ALA A 450 -9.56 -12.59 18.00
N LEU A 451 -8.44 -13.12 17.51
CA LEU A 451 -8.18 -13.28 16.09
C LEU A 451 -9.11 -14.30 15.44
N GLY A 452 -9.41 -15.41 16.11
CA GLY A 452 -10.39 -16.38 15.63
C GLY A 452 -11.80 -15.78 15.48
N HIS A 453 -12.19 -14.91 16.40
CA HIS A 453 -13.44 -14.15 16.28
C HIS A 453 -13.39 -13.13 15.12
N ALA A 454 -12.30 -12.39 14.96
CA ALA A 454 -12.11 -11.44 13.90
C ALA A 454 -12.16 -12.10 12.51
N ALA A 455 -11.46 -13.22 12.34
CA ALA A 455 -11.42 -13.97 11.10
C ALA A 455 -12.81 -14.48 10.68
N ARG A 456 -13.59 -14.99 11.63
CA ARG A 456 -14.97 -15.45 11.38
C ARG A 456 -15.91 -14.30 11.00
N ARG A 457 -15.76 -13.11 11.60
CA ARG A 457 -16.59 -11.94 11.31
C ARG A 457 -16.27 -11.27 9.99
N ALA A 458 -15.01 -11.24 9.61
CA ALA A 458 -14.56 -10.56 8.40
C ALA A 458 -14.86 -11.34 7.10
N ALA A 459 -15.37 -12.59 7.21
CA ALA A 459 -15.57 -13.49 6.06
C ALA A 459 -14.35 -13.50 5.12
N LEU A 460 -13.14 -13.36 5.70
CA LEU A 460 -11.92 -13.39 4.94
C LEU A 460 -11.84 -14.72 4.21
N PRO A 461 -11.47 -14.75 2.94
CA PRO A 461 -11.25 -15.99 2.20
C PRO A 461 -9.98 -16.66 2.74
N LEU A 462 -10.10 -17.18 3.96
CA LEU A 462 -9.03 -17.93 4.59
C LEU A 462 -9.06 -19.35 4.03
N GLY A 463 -8.41 -19.54 2.89
CA GLY A 463 -7.88 -20.83 2.50
C GLY A 463 -6.70 -21.24 3.39
N LEU A 464 -6.65 -20.70 4.63
CA LEU A 464 -5.66 -21.01 5.64
C LEU A 464 -6.16 -22.19 6.45
N ASP A 465 -5.36 -23.25 6.56
CA ASP A 465 -5.47 -24.17 7.68
C ASP A 465 -5.51 -23.34 8.97
N ALA A 466 -6.56 -23.46 9.75
CA ALA A 466 -6.80 -22.64 10.96
C ALA A 466 -5.64 -22.70 11.97
N ALA A 467 -4.75 -23.68 11.87
CA ALA A 467 -3.55 -23.83 12.70
C ALA A 467 -2.32 -23.10 12.11
N GLU A 468 -2.28 -22.84 10.80
CA GLU A 468 -1.09 -22.29 10.13
C GLU A 468 -0.71 -20.88 10.63
N PRO A 469 -1.66 -19.95 10.84
CA PRO A 469 -1.37 -18.61 11.34
C PRO A 469 -0.68 -18.56 12.71
N PHE A 470 -0.71 -19.66 13.45
CA PHE A 470 -0.23 -19.72 14.84
C PHE A 470 1.01 -20.61 15.03
N ARG A 471 1.59 -21.11 13.95
CA ARG A 471 2.84 -21.89 14.00
C ARG A 471 4.05 -21.01 14.26
N GLU A 472 4.00 -19.78 13.78
CA GLU A 472 5.06 -18.79 13.96
C GLU A 472 4.79 -17.88 15.16
N PRO A 473 5.82 -17.35 15.83
CA PRO A 473 5.62 -16.37 16.87
C PRO A 473 4.83 -15.16 16.37
N TYR A 474 3.80 -14.77 17.12
CA TYR A 474 3.02 -13.59 16.80
C TYR A 474 3.84 -12.33 17.11
N ARG A 475 4.08 -11.47 16.10
CA ARG A 475 4.84 -10.23 16.25
C ARG A 475 3.92 -9.11 16.72
N LEU A 476 4.47 -8.28 17.61
CA LEU A 476 3.81 -7.10 18.19
C LEU A 476 4.51 -5.81 17.76
N ALA A 477 5.82 -5.87 17.52
CA ALA A 477 6.60 -4.78 16.95
C ALA A 477 7.80 -5.34 16.16
N LEU A 478 8.20 -4.61 15.11
CA LEU A 478 9.34 -4.91 14.26
C LEU A 478 10.22 -3.67 14.13
N GLY A 479 11.46 -3.72 14.60
CA GLY A 479 12.45 -2.66 14.40
C GLY A 479 13.18 -2.82 13.07
N ASN A 480 13.44 -1.70 12.40
CA ASN A 480 14.39 -1.64 11.28
C ASN A 480 15.81 -1.93 11.77
N PRO A 481 16.71 -2.45 10.92
CA PRO A 481 18.06 -2.80 11.32
C PRO A 481 18.94 -1.58 11.57
N VAL A 482 19.96 -1.76 12.40
CA VAL A 482 21.22 -1.02 12.33
C VAL A 482 22.18 -1.86 11.50
N TYR A 483 22.80 -1.28 10.48
CA TYR A 483 23.74 -1.96 9.60
C TYR A 483 25.13 -2.00 10.26
N LEU A 484 25.74 -3.19 10.26
CA LEU A 484 27.03 -3.42 10.94
C LEU A 484 28.18 -3.29 9.96
N ARG A 485 29.23 -2.54 10.38
CA ARG A 485 30.50 -2.36 9.64
C ARG A 485 31.68 -2.88 10.42
#